data_7fb33a7587878c7da8fad23fc9dfb701
#
_entry.id   7fb33a7587878c7da8fad23fc9dfb701
#
_cell.length_a   1.000
_cell.length_b   1.000
_cell.length_c   1.000
_cell.angle_alpha   90.00
_cell.angle_beta   90.00
_cell.angle_gamma   90.00
#
_symmetry.space_group_name_H-M   'P 1'
#
loop_
_entity.id
_entity.type
_entity.pdbx_description
1 polymer ?
#
loop_
_entity_poly.entity_id
_entity_poly.type
_entity_poly.pdbx_seq_one_letter_code
_entity_poly.pdbx_strand_id
1 'polypeptide(L)' 'MKKYECEPCGYIYDPEAGDPDGGIAPGTAFEDLPDDWVCPVCGVGKEDFSPLDD' A
#
# COMPACT_ATOMS: atom_id res chain seq x y z
N MET A 1 -3.35 12.23 1.81
CA MET A 1 -2.54 11.09 2.30
C MET A 1 -1.54 10.71 1.23
N LYS A 2 -0.35 10.31 1.66
CA LYS A 2 0.74 10.03 0.76
C LYS A 2 0.58 8.67 0.10
N LYS A 3 0.87 8.59 -1.19
CA LYS A 3 0.90 7.29 -1.87
C LYS A 3 2.23 6.61 -1.59
N TYR A 4 2.24 5.30 -1.68
CA TYR A 4 3.43 4.49 -1.45
C TYR A 4 3.63 3.55 -2.62
N GLU A 5 4.88 3.36 -3.01
CA GLU A 5 5.24 2.50 -4.14
C GLU A 5 5.94 1.25 -3.66
N CYS A 6 5.50 0.10 -4.16
CA CYS A 6 6.19 -1.15 -3.93
C CYS A 6 7.46 -1.17 -4.78
N GLU A 7 8.62 -1.18 -4.15
CA GLU A 7 9.88 -1.06 -4.89
C GLU A 7 10.13 -2.25 -5.83
N PRO A 8 9.89 -3.50 -5.40
CA PRO A 8 10.16 -4.63 -6.29
C PRO A 8 9.28 -4.70 -7.54
N CYS A 9 8.00 -4.33 -7.47
CA CYS A 9 7.11 -4.53 -8.59
C CYS A 9 6.47 -3.27 -9.13
N GLY A 10 6.57 -2.14 -8.41
CA GLY A 10 6.01 -0.88 -8.88
C GLY A 10 4.54 -0.65 -8.59
N TYR A 11 3.91 -1.52 -7.81
CA TYR A 11 2.53 -1.31 -7.40
C TYR A 11 2.42 -0.04 -6.55
N ILE A 12 1.39 0.77 -6.81
CA ILE A 12 1.15 2.00 -6.06
C ILE A 12 -0.02 1.79 -5.12
N TYR A 13 0.23 1.93 -3.82
CA TYR A 13 -0.86 1.95 -2.85
C TYR A 13 -1.40 3.38 -2.77
N ASP A 14 -2.64 3.56 -3.20
CA ASP A 14 -3.32 4.86 -3.14
C ASP A 14 -4.27 4.83 -1.95
N PRO A 15 -3.99 5.60 -0.88
CA PRO A 15 -4.86 5.58 0.31
C PRO A 15 -6.31 5.93 0.00
N GLU A 16 -6.55 6.76 -1.01
CA GLU A 16 -7.92 7.15 -1.33
C GLU A 16 -8.69 6.02 -1.99
N ALA A 17 -8.00 5.11 -2.67
CA ALA A 17 -8.63 3.97 -3.31
C ALA A 17 -8.65 2.74 -2.41
N GLY A 18 -7.70 2.65 -1.48
CA GLY A 18 -7.57 1.48 -0.62
C GLY A 18 -7.11 0.25 -1.38
N ASP A 19 -7.40 -0.90 -0.80
CA ASP A 19 -7.08 -2.19 -1.41
C ASP A 19 -8.26 -3.14 -1.15
N PRO A 20 -9.35 -3.00 -1.90
CA PRO A 20 -10.55 -3.82 -1.64
C PRO A 20 -10.27 -5.31 -1.71
N ASP A 21 -9.40 -5.75 -2.61
CA ASP A 21 -9.06 -7.17 -2.73
C ASP A 21 -8.35 -7.69 -1.49
N GLY A 22 -7.62 -6.82 -0.80
CA GLY A 22 -6.96 -7.18 0.45
C GLY A 22 -7.77 -6.81 1.68
N GLY A 23 -9.00 -6.35 1.51
CA GLY A 23 -9.86 -6.00 2.62
C GLY A 23 -9.61 -4.62 3.21
N ILE A 24 -8.98 -3.73 2.46
CA ILE A 24 -8.63 -2.38 2.94
C ILE A 24 -9.61 -1.38 2.34
N ALA A 25 -10.35 -0.70 3.20
CA ALA A 25 -11.35 0.27 2.74
C ALA A 25 -10.67 1.52 2.18
N PRO A 26 -11.32 2.19 1.20
CA PRO A 26 -10.85 3.49 0.74
C PRO A 26 -10.75 4.48 1.90
N GLY A 27 -9.72 5.33 1.85
CA GLY A 27 -9.51 6.30 2.91
C GLY A 27 -8.57 5.82 4.01
N THR A 28 -7.94 4.67 3.84
CA THR A 28 -7.03 4.11 4.83
C THR A 28 -5.61 4.56 4.51
N ALA A 29 -4.97 5.27 5.43
CA ALA A 29 -3.59 5.68 5.25
C ALA A 29 -2.67 4.47 5.28
N PHE A 30 -1.51 4.56 4.60
CA PHE A 30 -0.58 3.45 4.53
C PHE A 30 -0.13 3.00 5.93
N GLU A 31 0.12 3.97 6.81
CA GLU A 31 0.58 3.66 8.16
C GLU A 31 -0.51 3.00 9.02
N ASP A 32 -1.77 3.05 8.56
CA ASP A 32 -2.87 2.40 9.26
C ASP A 32 -3.14 0.99 8.75
N LEU A 33 -2.39 0.53 7.75
CA LEU A 33 -2.54 -0.83 7.26
C LEU A 33 -2.09 -1.84 8.31
N PRO A 34 -2.71 -3.03 8.34
CA PRO A 34 -2.27 -4.08 9.27
C PRO A 34 -0.80 -4.42 9.03
N ASP A 35 -0.13 -4.85 10.10
CA ASP A 35 1.28 -5.22 9.99
C ASP A 35 1.51 -6.38 9.05
N ASP A 36 0.51 -7.24 8.87
CA ASP A 36 0.62 -8.40 7.99
C ASP A 36 0.09 -8.13 6.58
N TRP A 37 -0.28 -6.89 6.27
CA TRP A 37 -0.68 -6.54 4.91
C TRP A 37 0.52 -6.66 3.97
N VAL A 38 0.26 -7.19 2.78
CA VAL A 38 1.32 -7.37 1.79
C VAL A 38 0.86 -6.80 0.45
N CYS A 39 1.83 -6.56 -0.42
CA CYS A 39 1.56 -6.08 -1.76
C CYS A 39 0.65 -7.08 -2.49
N PRO A 40 -0.49 -6.63 -3.05
CA PRO A 40 -1.40 -7.55 -3.74
C PRO A 40 -0.85 -8.09 -5.06
N VAL A 41 0.25 -7.52 -5.55
CA VAL A 41 0.84 -7.93 -6.82
C VAL A 41 1.97 -8.92 -6.61
N CYS A 42 2.94 -8.59 -5.72
CA CYS A 42 4.12 -9.44 -5.56
C CYS A 42 4.26 -10.05 -4.17
N GLY A 43 3.46 -9.62 -3.20
CA GLY A 43 3.42 -10.28 -1.89
C GLY A 43 4.45 -9.83 -0.88
N VAL A 44 5.23 -8.79 -1.16
CA VAL A 44 6.19 -8.30 -0.17
C VAL A 44 5.50 -7.48 0.90
N GLY A 45 6.13 -7.34 2.06
CA GLY A 45 5.56 -6.62 3.17
C GLY A 45 5.70 -5.11 3.03
N LYS A 46 5.17 -4.39 4.04
CA LYS A 46 5.16 -2.93 4.01
C LYS A 46 6.55 -2.33 4.00
N GLU A 47 7.54 -3.05 4.52
CA GLU A 47 8.90 -2.54 4.60
C GLU A 47 9.53 -2.33 3.22
N ASP A 48 8.97 -2.92 2.18
CA ASP A 48 9.48 -2.76 0.82
C ASP A 48 8.76 -1.65 0.06
N PHE A 49 7.97 -0.85 0.74
CA PHE A 49 7.27 0.28 0.15
C PHE A 49 7.98 1.58 0.51
N SER A 50 7.98 2.51 -0.44
CA SER A 50 8.56 3.84 -0.24
C SER A 50 7.51 4.91 -0.48
N PRO A 51 7.51 6.00 0.31
CA PRO A 51 6.55 7.08 0.09
C PRO A 51 6.85 7.82 -1.20
N LEU A 52 5.79 8.21 -1.89
CA LEU A 52 5.89 9.04 -3.08
C LEU A 52 5.62 10.48 -2.71
N ASP A 53 6.48 11.39 -3.19
CA ASP A 53 6.32 12.81 -2.98
C ASP A 53 5.57 13.40 -4.18
N ASP A 54 4.31 13.69 -4.02
CA ASP A 54 3.55 14.35 -5.08
C ASP A 54 2.66 15.42 -4.52
#